data_794e7c956ca1694245518852b244883f
#
_entry.id   794e7c956ca1694245518852b244883f
#
_cell.length_a   1.000
_cell.length_b   1.000
_cell.length_c   1.000
_cell.angle_alpha   90.00
_cell.angle_beta   90.00
_cell.angle_gamma   90.00
#
_symmetry.space_group_name_H-M   'P 1'
#
loop_
_entity.id
_entity.type
_entity.pdbx_description
1 polymer ?
#
loop_
_entity_poly.entity_id
_entity_poly.type
_entity_poly.pdbx_seq_one_letter_code
_entity_poly.pdbx_strand_id
1 'polypeptide(L)'
;MLNFRHAIRAGLVAATVLVVAGCATVKPEPNLVAFSTTLRGGNEVPPVMTDATGRVYAVLDKNNLLLRWKMTYAGLSGPATMAHFHGPAAVGENARVQVPFQRPITSPYAGQATLTPQQAAEMMAGKWYVNIHTRAHPGGEIRGWMVVQP
;
A
#
# COMPACT_ATOMS: atom_id res chain seq x y z
N MET A 1 -10.48 86.16 -14.63
CA MET A 1 -9.35 85.26 -14.29
C MET A 1 -9.92 83.87 -14.04
N LEU A 2 -9.76 82.96 -15.04
CA LEU A 2 -10.32 81.60 -15.00
C LEU A 2 -9.24 80.64 -14.55
N ASN A 3 -9.48 79.91 -13.42
CA ASN A 3 -8.60 78.85 -12.93
C ASN A 3 -9.17 77.48 -13.41
N PHE A 4 -8.50 76.86 -14.37
CA PHE A 4 -8.74 75.47 -14.78
C PHE A 4 -8.00 74.51 -13.87
N ARG A 5 -8.74 73.73 -13.05
CA ARG A 5 -8.20 72.62 -12.29
C ARG A 5 -8.31 71.33 -13.13
N HIS A 6 -7.18 70.79 -13.56
CA HIS A 6 -7.10 69.50 -14.21
C HIS A 6 -7.15 68.39 -13.14
N ALA A 7 -8.20 67.56 -13.17
CA ALA A 7 -8.32 66.36 -12.38
C ALA A 7 -7.68 65.17 -13.12
N ILE A 8 -6.55 64.67 -12.63
CA ILE A 8 -5.89 63.47 -13.14
C ILE A 8 -6.62 62.26 -12.51
N ARG A 9 -7.31 61.46 -13.34
CA ARG A 9 -7.88 60.18 -12.96
C ARG A 9 -6.80 59.11 -13.10
N ALA A 10 -6.32 58.60 -11.96
CA ALA A 10 -5.46 57.41 -11.89
C ALA A 10 -6.30 56.15 -12.09
N GLY A 11 -6.14 55.50 -13.23
CA GLY A 11 -6.75 54.22 -13.50
C GLY A 11 -5.96 53.08 -12.83
N LEU A 12 -6.57 52.41 -11.90
CA LEU A 12 -6.01 51.22 -11.24
C LEU A 12 -6.22 50.01 -12.17
N VAL A 13 -5.13 49.51 -12.77
CA VAL A 13 -5.17 48.25 -13.55
C VAL A 13 -4.94 47.10 -12.58
N ALA A 14 -5.98 46.35 -12.25
CA ALA A 14 -5.88 45.14 -11.49
C ALA A 14 -5.41 43.98 -12.39
N ALA A 15 -4.17 43.56 -12.23
CA ALA A 15 -3.65 42.38 -12.91
C ALA A 15 -4.12 41.14 -12.17
N THR A 16 -5.06 40.40 -12.76
CA THR A 16 -5.48 39.06 -12.26
C THR A 16 -4.44 38.03 -12.66
N VAL A 17 -3.70 37.51 -11.66
CA VAL A 17 -2.78 36.37 -11.84
C VAL A 17 -3.61 35.10 -11.83
N LEU A 18 -3.79 34.44 -12.97
CA LEU A 18 -4.33 33.08 -13.07
C LEU A 18 -3.27 32.11 -12.59
N VAL A 19 -3.45 31.54 -11.40
CA VAL A 19 -2.67 30.39 -10.93
C VAL A 19 -3.24 29.13 -11.58
N VAL A 20 -2.57 28.62 -12.62
CA VAL A 20 -2.88 27.33 -13.21
C VAL A 20 -2.29 26.26 -12.28
N ALA A 21 -3.13 25.63 -11.46
CA ALA A 21 -2.76 24.44 -10.69
C ALA A 21 -2.59 23.28 -11.69
N GLY A 22 -1.37 23.08 -12.18
CA GLY A 22 -1.00 21.91 -12.96
C GLY A 22 -1.04 20.67 -12.08
N CYS A 23 -1.92 19.70 -12.39
CA CYS A 23 -1.80 18.35 -11.83
C CYS A 23 -0.49 17.75 -12.34
N ALA A 24 0.54 17.72 -11.47
CA ALA A 24 1.76 17.00 -11.78
C ALA A 24 1.42 15.50 -11.85
N THR A 25 1.40 14.95 -13.07
CA THR A 25 1.35 13.50 -13.26
C THR A 25 2.67 12.93 -12.73
N VAL A 26 2.62 12.24 -11.60
CA VAL A 26 3.76 11.49 -11.08
C VAL A 26 4.05 10.38 -12.08
N LYS A 27 5.15 10.50 -12.80
CA LYS A 27 5.60 9.47 -13.74
C LYS A 27 6.03 8.25 -12.90
N PRO A 28 5.49 7.03 -13.16
CA PRO A 28 5.94 5.85 -12.45
C PRO A 28 7.45 5.67 -12.63
N GLU A 29 8.19 5.49 -11.54
CA GLU A 29 9.61 5.16 -11.61
C GLU A 29 9.76 3.75 -12.21
N PRO A 30 10.49 3.58 -13.33
CA PRO A 30 10.49 2.33 -14.10
C PRO A 30 11.05 1.13 -13.32
N ASN A 31 11.76 1.40 -12.23
CA ASN A 31 12.36 0.36 -11.38
C ASN A 31 11.50 -0.01 -10.16
N LEU A 32 10.41 0.73 -9.89
CA LEU A 32 9.53 0.46 -8.77
C LEU A 32 8.27 -0.28 -9.26
N VAL A 33 7.91 -1.35 -8.55
CA VAL A 33 6.66 -2.08 -8.77
C VAL A 33 5.81 -1.97 -7.51
N ALA A 34 4.63 -1.40 -7.66
CA ALA A 34 3.67 -1.26 -6.56
C ALA A 34 2.72 -2.47 -6.51
N PHE A 35 2.35 -2.86 -5.31
CA PHE A 35 1.40 -3.93 -5.03
C PHE A 35 0.40 -3.48 -4.00
N SER A 36 -0.81 -4.01 -4.05
CA SER A 36 -1.77 -3.88 -2.96
C SER A 36 -2.63 -5.11 -2.80
N THR A 37 -3.26 -5.22 -1.62
CA THR A 37 -4.29 -6.21 -1.36
C THR A 37 -5.19 -5.79 -0.21
N THR A 38 -6.41 -6.34 -0.20
CA THR A 38 -7.33 -6.31 0.94
C THR A 38 -7.34 -7.68 1.61
N LEU A 39 -7.17 -7.72 2.94
CA LEU A 39 -7.20 -8.94 3.73
C LEU A 39 -8.61 -9.20 4.24
N ARG A 40 -9.07 -10.44 4.11
CA ARG A 40 -10.37 -10.91 4.58
C ARG A 40 -10.28 -12.36 5.06
N GLY A 41 -11.14 -12.74 6.02
CA GLY A 41 -11.20 -14.11 6.53
C GLY A 41 -11.64 -15.12 5.47
N GLY A 42 -12.56 -14.74 4.58
CA GLY A 42 -13.01 -15.60 3.49
C GLY A 42 -11.93 -15.99 2.48
N ASN A 43 -10.78 -15.30 2.48
CA ASN A 43 -9.63 -15.64 1.64
C ASN A 43 -8.69 -16.66 2.29
N GLU A 44 -8.85 -16.97 3.58
CA GLU A 44 -8.05 -18.02 4.25
C GLU A 44 -8.38 -19.42 3.74
N VAL A 45 -7.48 -20.36 3.97
CA VAL A 45 -7.67 -21.76 3.57
C VAL A 45 -7.37 -22.67 4.78
N PRO A 46 -8.45 -23.24 5.36
CA PRO A 46 -9.86 -23.04 5.07
C PRO A 46 -10.35 -21.62 5.40
N PRO A 47 -11.49 -21.15 4.80
CA PRO A 47 -12.05 -19.83 5.09
C PRO A 47 -12.36 -19.62 6.58
N VAL A 48 -12.09 -18.43 7.08
CA VAL A 48 -12.41 -18.00 8.45
C VAL A 48 -13.57 -17.02 8.44
N MET A 49 -14.59 -17.30 9.25
CA MET A 49 -15.74 -16.41 9.45
C MET A 49 -15.35 -15.35 10.50
N THR A 50 -14.99 -14.17 10.02
CA THR A 50 -14.60 -13.00 10.82
C THR A 50 -14.99 -11.71 10.09
N ASP A 51 -15.32 -10.67 10.84
CA ASP A 51 -15.51 -9.31 10.32
C ASP A 51 -14.19 -8.54 10.23
N ALA A 52 -13.08 -9.14 10.62
CA ALA A 52 -11.77 -8.55 10.53
C ALA A 52 -11.40 -8.23 9.08
N THR A 53 -10.79 -7.07 8.90
CA THR A 53 -10.30 -6.61 7.59
C THR A 53 -8.91 -6.03 7.72
N GLY A 54 -8.17 -6.04 6.61
CA GLY A 54 -6.87 -5.40 6.55
C GLY A 54 -6.56 -4.92 5.15
N ARG A 55 -5.49 -4.14 5.04
CA ARG A 55 -4.98 -3.66 3.76
C ARG A 55 -3.46 -3.63 3.79
N VAL A 56 -2.84 -4.06 2.71
CA VAL A 56 -1.39 -4.00 2.53
C VAL A 56 -1.08 -3.26 1.24
N TYR A 57 -0.10 -2.36 1.32
CA TYR A 57 0.56 -1.72 0.19
C TYR A 57 2.03 -2.06 0.25
N ALA A 58 2.61 -2.44 -0.86
CA ALA A 58 4.03 -2.74 -0.93
C ALA A 58 4.65 -2.14 -2.20
N VAL A 59 5.95 -1.85 -2.13
CA VAL A 59 6.75 -1.40 -3.27
C VAL A 59 8.03 -2.20 -3.32
N LEU A 60 8.30 -2.81 -4.46
CA LEU A 60 9.54 -3.50 -4.78
C LEU A 60 10.42 -2.62 -5.65
N ASP A 61 11.62 -2.32 -5.20
CA ASP A 61 12.67 -1.73 -6.02
C ASP A 61 13.43 -2.86 -6.74
N LYS A 62 13.28 -2.94 -8.06
CA LYS A 62 13.90 -3.99 -8.89
C LYS A 62 15.43 -3.89 -8.98
N ASN A 63 16.04 -2.72 -8.68
CA ASN A 63 17.49 -2.54 -8.76
C ASN A 63 18.22 -3.25 -7.61
N ASN A 64 17.63 -3.24 -6.42
CA ASN A 64 18.24 -3.80 -5.21
C ASN A 64 17.39 -4.88 -4.55
N LEU A 65 16.24 -5.22 -5.16
CA LEU A 65 15.27 -6.23 -4.70
C LEU A 65 14.71 -5.94 -3.31
N LEU A 66 14.69 -4.66 -2.91
CA LEU A 66 14.18 -4.23 -1.63
C LEU A 66 12.65 -4.06 -1.68
N LEU A 67 11.94 -4.92 -0.98
CA LEU A 67 10.51 -4.80 -0.74
C LEU A 67 10.27 -3.99 0.53
N ARG A 68 9.44 -2.93 0.43
CA ARG A 68 8.91 -2.18 1.58
C ARG A 68 7.39 -2.29 1.59
N TRP A 69 6.80 -2.40 2.77
CA TRP A 69 5.34 -2.48 2.87
C TRP A 69 4.79 -1.71 4.06
N LYS A 70 3.52 -1.34 3.94
CA LYS A 70 2.68 -0.85 5.03
C LYS A 70 1.43 -1.71 5.10
N MET A 71 1.00 -2.01 6.33
CA MET A 71 -0.18 -2.82 6.61
C MET A 71 -1.04 -2.11 7.65
N THR A 72 -2.34 -2.12 7.44
CA THR A 72 -3.34 -1.75 8.44
C THR A 72 -4.36 -2.86 8.59
N TYR A 73 -4.91 -3.02 9.77
CA TYR A 73 -5.99 -3.97 10.04
C TYR A 73 -6.85 -3.49 11.18
N ALA A 74 -8.07 -4.02 11.25
CA ALA A 74 -9.03 -3.80 12.32
C ALA A 74 -9.93 -5.01 12.50
N GLY A 75 -10.55 -5.12 13.69
CA GLY A 75 -11.58 -6.12 13.99
C GLY A 75 -11.08 -7.54 14.18
N LEU A 76 -9.75 -7.77 14.36
CA LEU A 76 -9.23 -9.10 14.69
C LEU A 76 -9.83 -9.64 15.98
N SER A 77 -9.96 -10.96 16.09
CA SER A 77 -10.47 -11.69 17.25
C SER A 77 -9.60 -11.53 18.52
N GLY A 78 -8.42 -10.92 18.38
CA GLY A 78 -7.47 -10.64 19.45
C GLY A 78 -6.21 -9.98 18.90
N PRO A 79 -5.20 -9.75 19.75
CA PRO A 79 -3.92 -9.22 19.29
C PRO A 79 -3.30 -10.07 18.18
N ALA A 80 -2.77 -9.41 17.14
CA ALA A 80 -2.03 -10.11 16.10
C ALA A 80 -0.78 -10.76 16.69
N THR A 81 -0.62 -12.06 16.47
CA THR A 81 0.52 -12.83 16.98
C THR A 81 1.65 -12.91 15.97
N MET A 82 1.31 -13.01 14.69
CA MET A 82 2.23 -13.11 13.56
C MET A 82 1.59 -12.52 12.30
N ALA A 83 2.42 -12.13 11.35
CA ALA A 83 2.03 -11.85 9.97
C ALA A 83 3.20 -12.24 9.06
N HIS A 84 2.88 -12.70 7.84
CA HIS A 84 3.88 -13.20 6.90
C HIS A 84 3.46 -12.94 5.46
N PHE A 85 4.45 -12.75 4.58
CA PHE A 85 4.25 -13.09 3.17
C PHE A 85 4.52 -14.58 2.94
N HIS A 86 3.69 -15.21 2.13
CA HIS A 86 3.74 -16.60 1.74
C HIS A 86 3.79 -16.74 0.22
N GLY A 87 4.37 -17.83 -0.27
CA GLY A 87 4.43 -18.13 -1.70
C GLY A 87 5.48 -19.22 -2.03
N PRO A 88 5.56 -19.63 -3.32
CA PRO A 88 4.55 -19.41 -4.35
C PRO A 88 3.34 -20.34 -4.17
N ALA A 89 2.15 -19.86 -4.51
CA ALA A 89 0.93 -20.64 -4.54
C ALA A 89 -0.10 -20.05 -5.53
N ALA A 90 -1.05 -20.85 -5.99
CA ALA A 90 -2.24 -20.38 -6.65
C ALA A 90 -3.28 -19.88 -5.63
N VAL A 91 -4.26 -19.10 -6.09
CA VAL A 91 -5.37 -18.66 -5.22
C VAL A 91 -6.11 -19.88 -4.69
N GLY A 92 -6.35 -19.90 -3.37
CA GLY A 92 -6.99 -21.04 -2.70
C GLY A 92 -6.03 -22.12 -2.20
N GLU A 93 -4.73 -21.91 -2.33
CA GLU A 93 -3.70 -22.82 -1.83
C GLU A 93 -2.93 -22.22 -0.65
N ASN A 94 -2.38 -23.08 0.19
CA ASN A 94 -1.43 -22.70 1.23
C ASN A 94 0.01 -22.82 0.74
N ALA A 95 0.88 -21.91 1.15
CA ALA A 95 2.30 -21.93 0.86
C ALA A 95 3.14 -21.69 2.10
N ARG A 96 4.44 -21.99 2.00
CA ARG A 96 5.41 -21.70 3.05
C ARG A 96 5.60 -20.21 3.25
N VAL A 97 6.06 -19.84 4.44
CA VAL A 97 6.49 -18.47 4.76
C VAL A 97 7.70 -18.10 3.89
N GLN A 98 7.65 -16.93 3.26
CA GLN A 98 8.75 -16.32 2.51
C GLN A 98 9.40 -15.18 3.29
N VAL A 99 8.58 -14.31 3.89
CA VAL A 99 9.06 -13.16 4.68
C VAL A 99 8.23 -13.06 5.96
N PRO A 100 8.82 -13.37 7.12
CA PRO A 100 8.16 -13.13 8.41
C PRO A 100 8.22 -11.64 8.77
N PHE A 101 7.16 -11.12 9.38
CA PHE A 101 7.14 -9.75 9.88
C PHE A 101 7.75 -9.68 11.28
N GLN A 102 8.51 -8.63 11.56
CA GLN A 102 9.11 -8.39 12.86
C GLN A 102 8.03 -8.04 13.89
N ARG A 103 8.12 -8.63 15.08
CA ARG A 103 7.20 -8.30 16.19
C ARG A 103 7.59 -6.99 16.88
N PRO A 104 6.65 -6.25 17.49
CA PRO A 104 5.20 -6.54 17.58
C PRO A 104 4.45 -6.25 16.27
N ILE A 105 3.40 -7.03 15.99
CA ILE A 105 2.53 -6.79 14.84
C ILE A 105 1.41 -5.86 15.29
N THR A 106 1.54 -4.57 14.98
CA THR A 106 0.57 -3.52 15.33
C THR A 106 -0.11 -2.97 14.08
N SER A 107 -1.17 -2.19 14.22
CA SER A 107 -1.81 -1.46 13.13
C SER A 107 -1.77 0.04 13.45
N PRO A 108 -1.12 0.88 12.62
CA PRO A 108 -0.40 0.56 11.39
C PRO A 108 0.93 -0.17 11.62
N TYR A 109 1.37 -0.96 10.65
CA TYR A 109 2.64 -1.66 10.62
C TYR A 109 3.44 -1.24 9.38
N ALA A 110 4.76 -1.15 9.49
CA ALA A 110 5.66 -0.97 8.36
C ALA A 110 6.84 -1.95 8.47
N GLY A 111 7.25 -2.51 7.33
CA GLY A 111 8.36 -3.43 7.26
C GLY A 111 9.11 -3.34 5.94
N GLN A 112 10.26 -4.01 5.90
CA GLN A 112 11.05 -4.17 4.68
C GLN A 112 11.85 -5.47 4.70
N ALA A 113 12.14 -6.00 3.51
CA ALA A 113 13.02 -7.15 3.32
C ALA A 113 13.68 -7.09 1.94
N THR A 114 14.92 -7.55 1.84
CA THR A 114 15.55 -7.79 0.53
C THR A 114 15.15 -9.19 0.06
N LEU A 115 14.55 -9.26 -1.12
CA LEU A 115 14.11 -10.50 -1.73
C LEU A 115 15.25 -11.13 -2.53
N THR A 116 15.19 -12.45 -2.74
CA THR A 116 15.97 -13.09 -3.79
C THR A 116 15.37 -12.77 -5.17
N PRO A 117 16.13 -12.89 -6.27
CA PRO A 117 15.56 -12.72 -7.62
C PRO A 117 14.35 -13.61 -7.90
N GLN A 118 14.37 -14.85 -7.40
CA GLN A 118 13.26 -15.78 -7.53
C GLN A 118 12.02 -15.30 -6.77
N GLN A 119 12.17 -14.87 -5.51
CA GLN A 119 11.09 -14.33 -4.69
C GLN A 119 10.45 -13.10 -5.34
N ALA A 120 11.26 -12.18 -5.87
CA ALA A 120 10.78 -11.01 -6.58
C ALA A 120 9.98 -11.39 -7.84
N ALA A 121 10.46 -12.35 -8.63
CA ALA A 121 9.75 -12.85 -9.81
C ALA A 121 8.41 -13.51 -9.44
N GLU A 122 8.37 -14.33 -8.40
CA GLU A 122 7.15 -14.98 -7.90
C GLU A 122 6.12 -13.95 -7.42
N MET A 123 6.56 -12.92 -6.69
CA MET A 123 5.69 -11.84 -6.22
C MET A 123 5.13 -11.02 -7.39
N MET A 124 5.96 -10.66 -8.37
CA MET A 124 5.54 -9.96 -9.59
C MET A 124 4.58 -10.80 -10.43
N ALA A 125 4.69 -12.12 -10.38
CA ALA A 125 3.77 -13.06 -11.03
C ALA A 125 2.44 -13.26 -10.28
N GLY A 126 2.20 -12.53 -9.15
CA GLY A 126 0.98 -12.64 -8.35
C GLY A 126 0.85 -13.95 -7.56
N LYS A 127 1.97 -14.65 -7.32
CA LYS A 127 1.99 -15.93 -6.60
C LYS A 127 2.20 -15.80 -5.09
N TRP A 128 2.14 -14.59 -4.56
CA TRP A 128 2.33 -14.35 -3.13
C TRP A 128 1.06 -13.82 -2.48
N TYR A 129 0.82 -14.24 -1.25
CA TYR A 129 -0.20 -13.68 -0.39
C TYR A 129 0.40 -13.24 0.95
N VAL A 130 -0.33 -12.40 1.67
CA VAL A 130 -0.01 -12.00 3.04
C VAL A 130 -1.16 -12.39 3.95
N ASN A 131 -0.88 -12.83 5.18
CA ASN A 131 -1.89 -13.09 6.18
C ASN A 131 -1.48 -12.58 7.57
N ILE A 132 -2.49 -12.47 8.44
CA ILE A 132 -2.33 -12.09 9.85
C ILE A 132 -2.92 -13.19 10.70
N HIS A 133 -2.19 -13.57 11.74
CA HIS A 133 -2.58 -14.62 12.67
C HIS A 133 -2.95 -14.02 14.03
N THR A 134 -3.88 -14.66 14.71
CA THR A 134 -4.22 -14.41 16.11
C THR A 134 -4.14 -15.70 16.93
N ARG A 135 -4.32 -15.60 18.23
CA ARG A 135 -4.37 -16.79 19.08
C ARG A 135 -5.57 -17.68 18.76
N ALA A 136 -6.71 -17.08 18.38
CA ALA A 136 -7.91 -17.81 17.99
C ALA A 136 -7.74 -18.48 16.60
N HIS A 137 -6.95 -17.89 15.71
CA HIS A 137 -6.71 -18.37 14.36
C HIS A 137 -5.19 -18.49 14.10
N PRO A 138 -4.54 -19.52 14.65
CA PRO A 138 -3.09 -19.69 14.51
C PRO A 138 -2.66 -20.04 13.08
N GLY A 139 -3.56 -20.55 12.24
CA GLY A 139 -3.33 -20.77 10.81
C GLY A 139 -3.46 -19.53 9.93
N GLY A 140 -4.02 -18.44 10.48
CA GLY A 140 -4.34 -17.17 9.78
C GLY A 140 -5.78 -16.78 10.01
N GLU A 141 -6.04 -15.51 10.28
CA GLU A 141 -7.39 -14.96 10.47
C GLU A 141 -7.88 -14.22 9.23
N ILE A 142 -7.01 -13.44 8.62
CA ILE A 142 -7.31 -12.69 7.39
C ILE A 142 -6.14 -12.78 6.41
N ARG A 143 -6.46 -12.96 5.12
CA ARG A 143 -5.51 -13.16 4.02
C ARG A 143 -5.83 -12.29 2.82
N GLY A 144 -4.82 -11.94 2.01
CA GLY A 144 -5.00 -11.31 0.71
C GLY A 144 -3.83 -11.58 -0.23
N TRP A 145 -4.14 -11.73 -1.52
CA TRP A 145 -3.16 -11.94 -2.58
C TRP A 145 -2.58 -10.61 -3.06
N MET A 146 -1.26 -10.53 -3.17
CA MET A 146 -0.56 -9.33 -3.63
C MET A 146 -0.77 -9.15 -5.13
N VAL A 147 -1.35 -8.01 -5.51
CA VAL A 147 -1.68 -7.68 -6.91
C VAL A 147 -0.85 -6.47 -7.33
N VAL A 148 -0.17 -6.59 -8.49
CA VAL A 148 0.55 -5.47 -9.12
C VAL A 148 -0.43 -4.35 -9.43
N GLN A 149 -0.06 -3.14 -9.09
CA GLN A 149 -0.82 -1.94 -9.41
C GLN A 149 -0.32 -1.31 -10.70
N PRO A 150 -1.21 -0.74 -11.52
CA PRO A 150 -0.86 -0.07 -12.77
C PRO A 150 -0.02 1.20 -12.55
#